data_456136d0fb3a8f2823cfefb815a271ce
#
_entry.id   456136d0fb3a8f2823cfefb815a271ce
#
_cell.length_a   1.000
_cell.length_b   1.000
_cell.length_c   1.000
_cell.angle_alpha   90.00
_cell.angle_beta   90.00
_cell.angle_gamma   90.00
#
_symmetry.space_group_name_H-M   'P 1'
#
loop_
_entity.id
_entity.type
_entity.pdbx_description
1 polymer ?
#
loop_
_entity_poly.entity_id
_entity_poly.type
_entity_poly.pdbx_seq_one_letter_code
_entity_poly.pdbx_strand_id
1 'polypeptide(L)'
;PLIGHWLTMLRHRETPAALYATALQELGRWLTYEALRDWLPHRREMVPGINGDSEGTLVEASVPLIAMPVLPAGLELWQGGRSVLPDASLCLGPCPQEIESTAGVILFVDQISDGEATLELLQKLQSRGVDGRRRRLITALCASPGLKRLGEAIPDLTLHTACIDEDLG
;
A
#
# COMPACT_ATOMS: atom_id res chain seq x y z
N PRO A 1 9.57 -9.02 16.54
CA PRO A 1 10.83 -8.26 16.67
C PRO A 1 11.26 -7.54 15.39
N LEU A 2 11.04 -8.15 14.20
CA LEU A 2 11.50 -7.55 12.94
C LEU A 2 10.78 -6.25 12.60
N ILE A 3 9.47 -6.19 12.72
CA ILE A 3 8.72 -4.95 12.46
C ILE A 3 9.18 -3.86 13.43
N GLY A 4 9.31 -4.18 14.71
CA GLY A 4 9.82 -3.23 15.71
C GLY A 4 11.23 -2.74 15.41
N HIS A 5 12.11 -3.62 14.94
CA HIS A 5 13.45 -3.26 14.53
C HIS A 5 13.43 -2.24 13.39
N TRP A 6 12.70 -2.52 12.32
CA TRP A 6 12.63 -1.62 11.17
C TRP A 6 11.96 -0.28 11.51
N LEU A 7 10.96 -0.28 12.38
CA LEU A 7 10.36 0.96 12.87
C LEU A 7 11.37 1.79 13.66
N THR A 8 12.20 1.15 14.48
CA THR A 8 13.27 1.85 15.21
C THR A 8 14.26 2.49 14.24
N MET A 9 14.64 1.77 13.18
CA MET A 9 15.53 2.32 12.16
C MET A 9 14.93 3.55 11.46
N LEU A 10 13.62 3.55 11.19
CA LEU A 10 12.96 4.72 10.60
C LEU A 10 12.94 5.93 11.55
N ARG A 11 12.79 5.69 12.85
CA ARG A 11 12.68 6.76 13.84
C ARG A 11 14.02 7.30 14.30
N HIS A 12 15.08 6.52 14.18
CA HIS A 12 16.38 6.92 14.68
C HIS A 12 16.98 8.01 13.79
N ARG A 13 17.26 9.15 14.36
CA ARG A 13 17.72 10.34 13.66
C ARG A 13 19.03 10.14 12.87
N GLU A 14 19.89 9.25 13.34
CA GLU A 14 21.20 9.01 12.75
C GLU A 14 21.25 7.81 11.80
N THR A 15 20.11 7.23 11.46
CA THR A 15 20.08 6.10 10.55
C THR A 15 20.59 6.50 9.16
N PRO A 16 21.61 5.82 8.63
CA PRO A 16 22.09 6.10 7.29
C PRO A 16 21.00 5.93 6.23
N ALA A 17 21.09 6.70 5.16
CA ALA A 17 20.06 6.70 4.10
C ALA A 17 19.79 5.31 3.53
N ALA A 18 20.83 4.51 3.30
CA ALA A 18 20.68 3.15 2.78
C ALA A 18 19.93 2.24 3.73
N LEU A 19 20.15 2.36 5.03
CA LEU A 19 19.43 1.57 6.04
C LEU A 19 18.00 2.06 6.22
N TYR A 20 17.76 3.36 6.10
CA TYR A 20 16.42 3.92 6.10
C TYR A 20 15.61 3.36 4.92
N ALA A 21 16.19 3.34 3.71
CA ALA A 21 15.55 2.76 2.53
C ALA A 21 15.24 1.27 2.74
N THR A 22 16.18 0.50 3.30
CA THR A 22 15.98 -0.92 3.61
C THR A 22 14.82 -1.10 4.58
N ALA A 23 14.73 -0.27 5.61
CA ALA A 23 13.64 -0.33 6.58
C ALA A 23 12.28 -0.09 5.91
N LEU A 24 12.19 0.90 5.02
CA LEU A 24 10.96 1.15 4.26
C LEU A 24 10.60 -0.04 3.35
N GLN A 25 11.59 -0.63 2.67
CA GLN A 25 11.38 -1.78 1.81
C GLN A 25 10.86 -2.99 2.60
N GLU A 26 11.46 -3.29 3.73
CA GLU A 26 11.02 -4.41 4.56
C GLU A 26 9.61 -4.19 5.12
N LEU A 27 9.30 -3.00 5.60
CA LEU A 27 7.96 -2.66 6.05
C LEU A 27 6.96 -2.68 4.89
N GLY A 28 7.35 -2.17 3.74
CA GLY A 28 6.52 -2.18 2.53
C GLY A 28 6.12 -3.59 2.11
N ARG A 29 7.04 -4.54 2.21
CA ARG A 29 6.76 -5.94 1.90
C ARG A 29 5.68 -6.52 2.82
N TRP A 30 5.83 -6.36 4.11
CA TRP A 30 4.87 -6.91 5.08
C TRP A 30 3.52 -6.20 5.04
N LEU A 31 3.53 -4.88 4.91
CA LEU A 31 2.30 -4.09 4.81
C LEU A 31 1.53 -4.42 3.54
N THR A 32 2.23 -4.60 2.42
CA THR A 32 1.60 -4.97 1.16
C THR A 32 0.96 -6.36 1.26
N TYR A 33 1.66 -7.32 1.87
CA TYR A 33 1.10 -8.65 2.10
C TYR A 33 -0.21 -8.56 2.90
N GLU A 34 -0.24 -7.78 3.98
CA GLU A 34 -1.44 -7.60 4.79
C GLU A 34 -2.56 -6.89 4.02
N ALA A 35 -2.22 -5.86 3.23
CA ALA A 35 -3.20 -5.13 2.44
C ALA A 35 -3.88 -6.00 1.38
N LEU A 36 -3.14 -6.93 0.80
CA LEU A 36 -3.66 -7.81 -0.25
C LEU A 36 -4.40 -9.03 0.27
N ARG A 37 -4.18 -9.39 1.51
CA ARG A 37 -4.65 -10.64 2.10
C ARG A 37 -6.14 -10.90 1.89
N ASP A 38 -6.97 -9.89 2.13
CA ASP A 38 -8.43 -10.00 1.99
C ASP A 38 -8.97 -9.25 0.77
N TRP A 39 -8.10 -8.63 0.00
CA TRP A 39 -8.50 -7.71 -1.06
C TRP A 39 -8.19 -8.24 -2.45
N LEU A 40 -7.11 -9.00 -2.61
CA LEU A 40 -6.68 -9.47 -3.91
C LEU A 40 -7.68 -10.47 -4.49
N PRO A 41 -8.24 -10.21 -5.68
CA PRO A 41 -9.16 -11.15 -6.31
C PRO A 41 -8.50 -12.50 -6.54
N HIS A 42 -9.19 -13.55 -6.18
CA HIS A 42 -8.69 -14.92 -6.32
C HIS A 42 -9.83 -15.88 -6.61
N ARG A 43 -9.48 -17.08 -7.12
CA ARG A 43 -10.43 -18.15 -7.37
C ARG A 43 -9.84 -19.48 -6.92
N ARG A 44 -10.71 -20.43 -6.67
CA ARG A 44 -10.29 -21.80 -6.42
C ARG A 44 -10.45 -22.60 -7.71
N GLU A 45 -9.46 -23.41 -8.03
CA GLU A 45 -9.43 -24.18 -9.27
C GLU A 45 -8.67 -25.49 -9.05
N MET A 46 -9.11 -26.53 -9.74
CA MET A 46 -8.36 -27.79 -9.80
C MET A 46 -7.13 -27.61 -10.67
N VAL A 47 -5.97 -27.90 -10.13
CA VAL A 47 -4.70 -27.77 -10.85
C VAL A 47 -3.97 -29.12 -10.87
N PRO A 48 -3.26 -29.43 -11.98
CA PRO A 48 -2.45 -30.64 -12.03
C PRO A 48 -1.25 -30.51 -11.10
N GLY A 49 -1.12 -31.46 -10.19
CA GLY A 49 -0.04 -31.52 -9.22
C GLY A 49 0.91 -32.68 -9.48
N ILE A 50 1.98 -32.76 -8.71
CA ILE A 50 2.99 -33.82 -8.82
C ILE A 50 2.36 -35.19 -8.53
N ASN A 51 1.45 -35.25 -7.56
CA ASN A 51 0.80 -36.49 -7.11
C ASN A 51 -0.67 -36.58 -7.52
N GLY A 52 -1.06 -35.89 -8.60
CA GLY A 52 -2.44 -35.85 -9.09
C GLY A 52 -3.05 -34.48 -8.96
N ASP A 53 -4.28 -34.33 -9.45
CA ASP A 53 -4.98 -33.05 -9.43
C ASP A 53 -5.39 -32.67 -8.00
N SER A 54 -5.25 -31.39 -7.69
CA SER A 54 -5.66 -30.86 -6.38
C SER A 54 -6.30 -29.49 -6.54
N GLU A 55 -7.16 -29.15 -5.59
CA GLU A 55 -7.77 -27.81 -5.54
C GLU A 55 -6.76 -26.80 -4.99
N GLY A 56 -6.56 -25.73 -5.72
CA GLY A 56 -5.65 -24.65 -5.33
C GLY A 56 -6.31 -23.28 -5.40
N THR A 57 -5.66 -22.30 -4.77
CA THR A 57 -6.05 -20.90 -4.86
C THR A 57 -5.17 -20.18 -5.86
N LEU A 58 -5.78 -19.54 -6.84
CA LEU A 58 -5.09 -18.77 -7.86
C LEU A 58 -5.51 -17.31 -7.82
N VAL A 59 -4.52 -16.42 -7.92
CA VAL A 59 -4.79 -14.99 -8.01
C VAL A 59 -5.40 -14.66 -9.38
N GLU A 60 -6.41 -13.78 -9.36
CA GLU A 60 -7.10 -13.36 -10.58
C GLU A 60 -6.30 -12.26 -11.28
N ALA A 61 -5.46 -12.66 -12.25
CA ALA A 61 -4.56 -11.74 -12.95
C ALA A 61 -5.27 -10.81 -13.95
N SER A 62 -6.55 -11.07 -14.26
CA SER A 62 -7.32 -10.24 -15.19
C SER A 62 -7.76 -8.91 -14.60
N VAL A 63 -7.72 -8.76 -13.28
CA VAL A 63 -8.09 -7.51 -12.61
C VAL A 63 -6.86 -6.60 -12.54
N PRO A 64 -6.88 -5.41 -13.18
CA PRO A 64 -5.73 -4.52 -13.15
C PRO A 64 -5.45 -3.98 -11.75
N LEU A 65 -4.18 -3.96 -11.36
CA LEU A 65 -3.72 -3.31 -10.14
C LEU A 65 -2.75 -2.19 -10.51
N ILE A 66 -2.93 -1.03 -9.91
CA ILE A 66 -2.10 0.15 -10.13
C ILE A 66 -1.43 0.50 -8.80
N ALA A 67 -0.11 0.51 -8.79
CA ALA A 67 0.68 0.97 -7.66
C ALA A 67 1.05 2.44 -7.86
N MET A 68 0.73 3.28 -6.89
CA MET A 68 0.98 4.72 -6.94
C MET A 68 1.80 5.16 -5.71
N PRO A 69 3.12 5.07 -5.77
CA PRO A 69 3.96 5.57 -4.69
C PRO A 69 4.04 7.09 -4.73
N VAL A 70 3.97 7.70 -3.56
CA VAL A 70 4.22 9.13 -3.39
C VAL A 70 5.72 9.35 -3.30
N LEU A 71 6.28 10.03 -4.31
CA LEU A 71 7.71 10.26 -4.40
C LEU A 71 8.19 11.31 -3.39
N PRO A 72 9.45 11.20 -2.90
CA PRO A 72 10.40 10.16 -3.28
C PRO A 72 10.29 8.88 -2.45
N ALA A 73 9.97 8.96 -1.17
CA ALA A 73 10.19 7.84 -0.23
C ALA A 73 9.11 6.75 -0.31
N GLY A 74 7.91 7.07 -0.83
CA GLY A 74 6.89 6.05 -1.09
C GLY A 74 7.35 5.00 -2.10
N LEU A 75 8.31 5.33 -2.95
CA LEU A 75 8.90 4.39 -3.89
C LEU A 75 9.66 3.26 -3.18
N GLU A 76 10.26 3.55 -2.05
CA GLU A 76 10.97 2.52 -1.26
C GLU A 76 9.99 1.51 -0.66
N LEU A 77 8.83 1.96 -0.17
CA LEU A 77 7.77 1.06 0.24
C LEU A 77 7.31 0.17 -0.91
N TRP A 78 7.12 0.76 -2.08
CA TRP A 78 6.74 0.02 -3.29
C TRP A 78 7.79 -1.02 -3.66
N GLN A 79 9.07 -0.70 -3.57
CA GLN A 79 10.14 -1.63 -3.89
C GLN A 79 10.05 -2.91 -3.04
N GLY A 80 9.71 -2.78 -1.77
CA GLY A 80 9.43 -3.94 -0.92
C GLY A 80 8.16 -4.68 -1.31
N GLY A 81 7.10 -3.91 -1.57
CA GLY A 81 5.79 -4.47 -1.89
C GLY A 81 5.72 -5.17 -3.25
N ARG A 82 6.54 -4.76 -4.22
CA ARG A 82 6.50 -5.33 -5.58
C ARG A 82 6.76 -6.84 -5.62
N SER A 83 7.49 -7.36 -4.63
CA SER A 83 7.79 -8.79 -4.56
C SER A 83 6.56 -9.65 -4.24
N VAL A 84 5.51 -9.05 -3.70
CA VAL A 84 4.27 -9.75 -3.33
C VAL A 84 3.07 -9.30 -4.16
N LEU A 85 3.26 -8.35 -5.08
CA LEU A 85 2.20 -7.87 -5.97
C LEU A 85 2.30 -8.59 -7.32
N PRO A 86 1.22 -9.24 -7.78
CA PRO A 86 1.21 -9.80 -9.12
C PRO A 86 0.98 -8.69 -10.15
N ASP A 87 1.82 -8.59 -11.14
CA ASP A 87 1.64 -7.76 -12.35
C ASP A 87 1.02 -6.37 -12.15
N ALA A 88 1.32 -5.70 -11.05
CA ALA A 88 0.82 -4.35 -10.83
C ALA A 88 1.54 -3.35 -11.73
N SER A 89 0.77 -2.45 -12.34
CA SER A 89 1.32 -1.35 -13.12
C SER A 89 1.81 -0.26 -12.18
N LEU A 90 2.99 0.28 -12.44
CA LEU A 90 3.57 1.35 -11.64
C LEU A 90 3.24 2.71 -12.25
N CYS A 91 2.63 3.60 -11.46
CA CYS A 91 2.35 4.97 -11.86
C CYS A 91 3.20 5.93 -11.02
N LEU A 92 4.18 6.59 -11.64
CA LEU A 92 5.11 7.50 -10.96
C LEU A 92 4.83 8.97 -11.23
N GLY A 93 3.78 9.27 -11.90
CA GLY A 93 3.44 10.65 -12.23
C GLY A 93 2.19 11.12 -11.52
N PRO A 94 1.56 12.18 -12.06
CA PRO A 94 0.28 12.63 -11.54
C PRO A 94 -0.80 11.56 -11.71
N CYS A 95 -1.87 11.71 -10.97
CA CYS A 95 -3.02 10.79 -11.05
C CYS A 95 -3.50 10.69 -12.51
N PRO A 96 -3.64 9.48 -13.07
CA PRO A 96 -4.11 9.31 -14.44
C PRO A 96 -5.50 9.93 -14.64
N GLN A 97 -5.72 10.49 -15.82
CA GLN A 97 -7.01 11.06 -16.18
C GLN A 97 -8.11 10.00 -16.25
N GLU A 98 -7.75 8.82 -16.76
CA GLU A 98 -8.67 7.70 -16.91
C GLU A 98 -8.11 6.48 -16.20
N ILE A 99 -8.97 5.82 -15.43
CA ILE A 99 -8.63 4.59 -14.71
C ILE A 99 -9.70 3.56 -15.03
N GLU A 100 -9.29 2.37 -15.42
CA GLU A 100 -10.23 1.31 -15.74
C GLU A 100 -11.20 1.05 -14.58
N SER A 101 -12.48 0.83 -14.91
CA SER A 101 -13.54 0.69 -13.92
C SER A 101 -13.36 -0.48 -12.95
N THR A 102 -12.56 -1.48 -13.31
CA THR A 102 -12.26 -2.64 -12.47
C THR A 102 -10.93 -2.55 -11.74
N ALA A 103 -10.12 -1.54 -12.04
CA ALA A 103 -8.78 -1.44 -11.48
C ALA A 103 -8.79 -1.19 -9.97
N GLY A 104 -7.90 -1.89 -9.27
CA GLY A 104 -7.57 -1.60 -7.88
C GLY A 104 -6.36 -0.67 -7.82
N VAL A 105 -6.35 0.25 -6.87
CA VAL A 105 -5.26 1.21 -6.69
C VAL A 105 -4.67 1.07 -5.29
N ILE A 106 -3.34 0.97 -5.23
CA ILE A 106 -2.61 0.91 -3.97
C ILE A 106 -1.70 2.12 -3.90
N LEU A 107 -1.90 2.95 -2.87
CA LEU A 107 -1.07 4.12 -2.59
C LEU A 107 0.02 3.74 -1.59
N PHE A 108 1.23 4.18 -1.86
CA PHE A 108 2.39 3.98 -0.97
C PHE A 108 2.90 5.33 -0.50
N VAL A 109 2.71 5.61 0.77
CA VAL A 109 3.16 6.86 1.41
C VAL A 109 4.07 6.50 2.57
N ASP A 110 5.29 7.03 2.60
CA ASP A 110 6.25 6.69 3.65
C ASP A 110 5.74 7.06 5.04
N GLN A 111 5.31 8.30 5.23
CA GLN A 111 4.78 8.79 6.49
C GLN A 111 3.62 9.75 6.25
N ILE A 112 2.63 9.71 7.13
CA ILE A 112 1.50 10.64 7.11
C ILE A 112 1.52 11.44 8.43
N SER A 113 1.64 12.76 8.32
CA SER A 113 1.58 13.67 9.48
C SER A 113 0.18 14.24 9.65
N ASP A 114 -0.17 15.31 8.96
CA ASP A 114 -1.50 15.92 9.01
C ASP A 114 -2.50 15.33 8.02
N GLY A 115 -2.02 14.57 7.03
CA GLY A 115 -2.85 13.91 6.04
C GLY A 115 -3.33 14.76 4.89
N GLU A 116 -2.93 16.03 4.81
CA GLU A 116 -3.44 16.95 3.78
C GLU A 116 -3.11 16.52 2.36
N ALA A 117 -1.83 16.23 2.08
CA ALA A 117 -1.40 15.81 0.74
C ALA A 117 -2.01 14.46 0.34
N THR A 118 -2.10 13.53 1.29
CA THR A 118 -2.70 12.22 1.05
C THR A 118 -4.20 12.35 0.78
N LEU A 119 -4.88 13.24 1.51
CA LEU A 119 -6.31 13.50 1.30
C LEU A 119 -6.56 14.05 -0.10
N GLU A 120 -5.74 15.00 -0.57
CA GLU A 120 -5.87 15.54 -1.92
C GLU A 120 -5.74 14.45 -2.98
N LEU A 121 -4.78 13.54 -2.83
CA LEU A 121 -4.59 12.44 -3.76
C LEU A 121 -5.78 11.49 -3.77
N LEU A 122 -6.29 11.14 -2.58
CA LEU A 122 -7.47 10.28 -2.46
C LEU A 122 -8.70 10.92 -3.08
N GLN A 123 -8.87 12.22 -2.93
CA GLN A 123 -9.97 12.96 -3.54
C GLN A 123 -9.86 12.98 -5.07
N LYS A 124 -8.65 13.10 -5.61
CA LYS A 124 -8.43 12.98 -7.05
C LYS A 124 -8.81 11.60 -7.56
N LEU A 125 -8.40 10.54 -6.87
CA LEU A 125 -8.79 9.17 -7.23
C LEU A 125 -10.31 9.00 -7.21
N GLN A 126 -10.96 9.54 -6.19
CA GLN A 126 -12.41 9.50 -6.09
C GLN A 126 -13.08 10.22 -7.28
N SER A 127 -12.54 11.35 -7.70
CA SER A 127 -13.05 12.08 -8.88
C SER A 127 -12.82 11.30 -10.19
N ARG A 128 -11.90 10.33 -10.21
CA ARG A 128 -11.67 9.42 -11.34
C ARG A 128 -12.45 8.12 -11.22
N GLY A 129 -13.36 8.01 -10.25
CA GLY A 129 -14.20 6.85 -10.04
C GLY A 129 -13.59 5.76 -9.16
N VAL A 130 -12.45 6.01 -8.52
CA VAL A 130 -11.80 5.05 -7.64
C VAL A 130 -12.10 5.40 -6.18
N ASP A 131 -12.96 4.64 -5.56
CA ASP A 131 -13.35 4.82 -4.15
C ASP A 131 -13.47 3.46 -3.44
N GLY A 132 -13.80 3.51 -2.16
CA GLY A 132 -14.16 2.36 -1.36
C GLY A 132 -13.21 1.18 -1.50
N ARG A 133 -13.77 0.06 -1.94
CA ARG A 133 -13.07 -1.22 -2.04
C ARG A 133 -11.97 -1.26 -3.09
N ARG A 134 -11.97 -0.32 -4.02
CA ARG A 134 -11.00 -0.32 -5.13
C ARG A 134 -9.68 0.33 -4.76
N ARG A 135 -9.53 0.83 -3.56
CA ARG A 135 -8.28 1.47 -3.12
C ARG A 135 -7.80 0.96 -1.78
N ARG A 136 -6.48 0.95 -1.62
CA ARG A 136 -5.80 0.68 -0.36
C ARG A 136 -4.69 1.70 -0.17
N LEU A 137 -4.48 2.12 1.06
CA LEU A 137 -3.42 3.06 1.43
C LEU A 137 -2.44 2.34 2.37
N ILE A 138 -1.17 2.35 2.00
CA ILE A 138 -0.09 1.76 2.78
C ILE A 138 0.85 2.86 3.22
N THR A 139 1.13 2.94 4.51
CA THR A 139 2.10 3.88 5.07
C THR A 139 2.87 3.23 6.20
N ALA A 140 4.16 3.57 6.34
CA ALA A 140 4.98 3.01 7.41
C ALA A 140 4.61 3.62 8.78
N LEU A 141 4.46 4.92 8.84
CA LEU A 141 4.11 5.64 10.06
C LEU A 141 2.95 6.59 9.78
N CYS A 142 1.95 6.58 10.65
CA CYS A 142 0.80 7.48 10.53
C CYS A 142 0.58 8.20 11.86
N ALA A 143 0.57 9.52 11.82
CA ALA A 143 0.24 10.31 13.01
C ALA A 143 -1.27 10.34 13.25
N SER A 144 -1.67 10.34 14.51
CA SER A 144 -3.09 10.38 14.90
C SER A 144 -3.87 11.53 14.26
N PRO A 145 -3.34 12.77 14.17
CA PRO A 145 -4.08 13.85 13.50
C PRO A 145 -4.36 13.56 12.03
N GLY A 146 -3.39 12.97 11.31
CA GLY A 146 -3.57 12.58 9.91
C GLY A 146 -4.57 11.46 9.76
N LEU A 147 -4.49 10.45 10.62
CA LEU A 147 -5.45 9.34 10.62
C LEU A 147 -6.87 9.85 10.84
N LYS A 148 -7.05 10.75 11.80
CA LYS A 148 -8.36 11.36 12.08
C LYS A 148 -8.89 12.14 10.89
N ARG A 149 -8.05 12.98 10.27
CA ARG A 149 -8.44 13.76 9.10
C ARG A 149 -8.90 12.86 7.95
N LEU A 150 -8.13 11.82 7.65
CA LEU A 150 -8.46 10.89 6.58
C LEU A 150 -9.73 10.09 6.87
N GLY A 151 -9.90 9.63 8.11
CA GLY A 151 -11.08 8.87 8.51
C GLY A 151 -12.36 9.68 8.49
N GLU A 152 -12.30 10.95 8.87
CA GLU A 152 -13.46 11.85 8.84
C GLU A 152 -13.86 12.23 7.42
N ALA A 153 -12.88 12.49 6.55
CA ALA A 153 -13.12 12.90 5.17
C ALA A 153 -13.49 11.73 4.26
N ILE A 154 -12.95 10.54 4.53
CA ILE A 154 -13.14 9.34 3.70
C ILE A 154 -13.45 8.17 4.62
N PRO A 155 -14.72 8.03 5.05
CA PRO A 155 -15.10 6.98 6.03
C PRO A 155 -14.89 5.55 5.54
N ASP A 156 -14.87 5.31 4.23
CA ASP A 156 -14.67 3.99 3.63
C ASP A 156 -13.21 3.68 3.31
N LEU A 157 -12.28 4.50 3.78
CA LEU A 157 -10.86 4.29 3.55
C LEU A 157 -10.33 3.10 4.33
N THR A 158 -9.60 2.22 3.64
CA THR A 158 -8.82 1.15 4.27
C THR A 158 -7.34 1.52 4.23
N LEU A 159 -6.77 1.71 5.41
CA LEU A 159 -5.39 2.11 5.60
C LEU A 159 -4.64 1.02 6.35
N HIS A 160 -3.45 0.67 5.86
CA HIS A 160 -2.53 -0.25 6.51
C HIS A 160 -1.27 0.50 6.93
N THR A 161 -0.96 0.45 8.19
CA THR A 161 0.22 1.12 8.74
C THR A 161 0.93 0.22 9.74
N ALA A 162 2.25 0.35 9.82
CA ALA A 162 3.04 -0.39 10.79
C ALA A 162 2.91 0.21 12.20
N CYS A 163 2.66 1.50 12.29
CA CYS A 163 2.52 2.17 13.58
C CYS A 163 1.70 3.46 13.48
N ILE A 164 0.95 3.74 14.53
CA ILE A 164 0.25 5.01 14.70
C ILE A 164 0.94 5.76 15.82
N ASP A 165 1.45 6.96 15.54
CA ASP A 165 2.08 7.83 16.50
C ASP A 165 1.16 9.00 16.83
N GLU A 166 1.26 9.53 18.06
CA GLU A 166 0.43 10.68 18.44
C GLU A 166 0.79 11.92 17.64
N ASP A 167 2.09 12.12 17.36
CA ASP A 167 2.59 13.22 16.57
C ASP A 167 3.92 12.81 15.93
N LEU A 168 4.11 13.12 14.66
CA LEU A 168 5.37 12.89 13.93
C LEU A 168 6.23 14.17 13.84
N GLY A 169 5.68 15.24 14.33
CA GLY A 169 6.25 16.55 14.25
C GLY A 169 7.35 16.86 15.12
#